data_7424ba9002ba87dc161b8eda55acc05a
#
_entry.id   7424ba9002ba87dc161b8eda55acc05a
#
_cell.length_a   1.000
_cell.length_b   1.000
_cell.length_c   1.000
_cell.angle_alpha   90.00
_cell.angle_beta   90.00
_cell.angle_gamma   90.00
#
_symmetry.space_group_name_H-M   'P 1'
#
loop_
_entity.id
_entity.type
_entity.pdbx_description
1 polymer ?
#
loop_
_entity_poly.entity_id
_entity_poly.type
_entity_poly.pdbx_seq_one_letter_code
_entity_poly.pdbx_strand_id
1 'polypeptide(L)'
;MSALNKIARTMVSGRRGILAADESIGTMSARLEKVGVEATAENRRVYRELIVTTPRLSESVSGIILADETFHQKVTDGRTFPRFLDDIGILTGIKVDTGAKPLAGSPEEKITEGLDGLRERVSDYVRLGATFAKWRAVITIGEDEPSARAVRANVHALARYAGLCQEGGLVPIVEPEVLMDGDHSLERCRQVTTAVLESLFEELDLMRVQLDGIVLKPNMVVAGTGSPEQPTVAEVAKATVETLRETVPSSVPGIAFLSGGQSPEVATRHLGAMQKLDPLPWELTYSFGRALVGPALEAWRGDEGNRVAAQNALSERAVANAAAR
;
A
#
# COMPACT_ATOMS: atom_id res chain seq x y z
N MET A 1 23.79 -8.63 6.16
CA MET A 1 22.55 -7.96 5.76
C MET A 1 22.38 -8.18 4.27
N SER A 2 21.31 -8.86 3.85
CA SER A 2 21.03 -9.13 2.42
C SER A 2 20.70 -7.84 1.66
N ALA A 3 20.76 -7.89 0.31
CA ALA A 3 20.35 -6.73 -0.51
C ALA A 3 18.89 -6.38 -0.27
N LEU A 4 18.01 -7.38 -0.17
CA LEU A 4 16.59 -7.20 0.13
C LEU A 4 16.38 -6.52 1.49
N ASN A 5 17.10 -6.93 2.53
CA ASN A 5 17.01 -6.29 3.84
C ASN A 5 17.40 -4.80 3.79
N LYS A 6 18.47 -4.45 3.05
CA LYS A 6 18.86 -3.03 2.88
C LYS A 6 17.76 -2.21 2.23
N ILE A 7 17.16 -2.72 1.14
CA ILE A 7 16.07 -2.04 0.44
C ILE A 7 14.84 -1.92 1.36
N ALA A 8 14.42 -3.01 2.01
CA ALA A 8 13.27 -3.00 2.91
C ALA A 8 13.44 -1.97 4.05
N ARG A 9 14.62 -1.92 4.67
CA ARG A 9 14.94 -0.89 5.67
C ARG A 9 14.91 0.52 5.09
N THR A 10 15.46 0.74 3.89
CA THR A 10 15.42 2.05 3.23
C THR A 10 14.00 2.52 2.98
N MET A 11 13.08 1.59 2.61
CA MET A 11 11.68 1.90 2.38
C MET A 11 10.97 2.44 3.61
N VAL A 12 11.33 1.94 4.81
CA VAL A 12 10.63 2.24 6.06
C VAL A 12 11.41 3.14 7.01
N SER A 13 12.65 3.50 6.71
CA SER A 13 13.51 4.27 7.60
C SER A 13 13.28 5.78 7.55
N GLY A 14 13.67 6.47 8.62
CA GLY A 14 13.56 7.92 8.75
C GLY A 14 12.11 8.39 8.78
N ARG A 15 11.88 9.66 8.45
CA ARG A 15 10.54 10.27 8.40
C ARG A 15 9.87 10.13 7.03
N ARG A 16 10.20 9.08 6.26
CA ARG A 16 9.66 8.89 4.90
C ARG A 16 8.72 7.71 4.86
N GLY A 17 7.73 7.78 4.00
CA GLY A 17 6.81 6.67 3.73
C GLY A 17 6.73 6.31 2.25
N ILE A 18 5.76 5.50 1.91
CA ILE A 18 5.57 4.98 0.55
C ILE A 18 4.32 5.63 -0.04
N LEU A 19 4.44 6.21 -1.23
CA LEU A 19 3.32 6.73 -1.97
C LEU A 19 2.75 5.63 -2.88
N ALA A 20 1.47 5.32 -2.72
CA ALA A 20 0.78 4.38 -3.58
C ALA A 20 0.10 5.14 -4.74
N ALA A 21 0.68 5.03 -5.94
CA ALA A 21 0.18 5.60 -7.19
C ALA A 21 -0.13 4.49 -8.21
N ASP A 22 -0.67 3.38 -7.71
CA ASP A 22 -0.78 2.10 -8.40
C ASP A 22 -2.23 1.68 -8.70
N GLU A 23 -3.15 2.64 -8.69
CA GLU A 23 -4.54 2.38 -9.05
C GLU A 23 -4.60 1.76 -10.46
N SER A 24 -5.45 0.73 -10.60
CA SER A 24 -5.73 0.13 -11.90
C SER A 24 -6.28 1.17 -12.88
N ILE A 25 -6.18 0.88 -14.17
CA ILE A 25 -6.74 1.75 -15.23
C ILE A 25 -8.19 2.11 -14.91
N GLY A 26 -9.04 1.14 -14.58
CA GLY A 26 -10.44 1.38 -14.26
C GLY A 26 -10.64 2.29 -13.03
N THR A 27 -9.89 2.03 -11.96
CA THR A 27 -9.97 2.86 -10.74
C THR A 27 -9.50 4.29 -10.99
N MET A 28 -8.40 4.47 -11.73
CA MET A 28 -7.88 5.81 -12.02
C MET A 28 -8.81 6.56 -12.99
N SER A 29 -9.35 5.88 -13.99
CA SER A 29 -10.35 6.43 -14.91
C SER A 29 -11.57 6.97 -14.17
N ALA A 30 -12.17 6.17 -13.29
CA ALA A 30 -13.31 6.62 -12.48
C ALA A 30 -12.97 7.81 -11.57
N ARG A 31 -11.74 7.92 -11.07
CA ARG A 31 -11.31 9.07 -10.27
C ARG A 31 -11.14 10.34 -11.13
N LEU A 32 -10.59 10.22 -12.34
CA LEU A 32 -10.50 11.34 -13.28
C LEU A 32 -11.87 11.86 -13.67
N GLU A 33 -12.78 10.97 -14.05
CA GLU A 33 -14.17 11.33 -14.41
C GLU A 33 -14.90 12.03 -13.26
N LYS A 34 -14.70 11.58 -12.02
CA LYS A 34 -15.29 12.22 -10.83
C LYS A 34 -14.91 13.67 -10.66
N VAL A 35 -13.72 14.08 -11.13
CA VAL A 35 -13.26 15.50 -11.10
C VAL A 35 -13.43 16.20 -12.44
N GLY A 36 -14.17 15.59 -13.40
CA GLY A 36 -14.48 16.17 -14.69
C GLY A 36 -13.36 16.06 -15.73
N VAL A 37 -12.42 15.15 -15.54
CA VAL A 37 -11.29 14.90 -16.47
C VAL A 37 -11.58 13.66 -17.31
N GLU A 38 -11.39 13.75 -18.61
CA GLU A 38 -11.53 12.59 -19.52
C GLU A 38 -10.56 11.45 -19.15
N ALA A 39 -11.06 10.23 -19.11
CA ALA A 39 -10.32 9.04 -18.68
C ALA A 39 -9.42 8.45 -19.79
N THR A 40 -8.54 9.26 -20.36
CA THR A 40 -7.56 8.82 -21.37
C THR A 40 -6.27 8.28 -20.76
N ALA A 41 -5.52 7.48 -21.49
CA ALA A 41 -4.19 7.05 -21.08
C ALA A 41 -3.24 8.24 -20.86
N GLU A 42 -3.37 9.30 -21.69
CA GLU A 42 -2.56 10.50 -21.55
C GLU A 42 -2.92 11.27 -20.27
N ASN A 43 -4.18 11.46 -19.93
CA ASN A 43 -4.57 12.13 -18.69
C ASN A 43 -4.13 11.36 -17.44
N ARG A 44 -4.17 10.01 -17.49
CA ARG A 44 -3.57 9.17 -16.44
C ARG A 44 -2.06 9.39 -16.33
N ARG A 45 -1.36 9.42 -17.48
CA ARG A 45 0.09 9.67 -17.53
C ARG A 45 0.45 11.05 -16.97
N VAL A 46 -0.23 12.11 -17.43
CA VAL A 46 0.01 13.49 -16.98
C VAL A 46 -0.23 13.63 -15.48
N TYR A 47 -1.29 13.01 -14.95
CA TYR A 47 -1.53 13.01 -13.51
C TYR A 47 -0.42 12.27 -12.73
N ARG A 48 0.05 11.13 -13.22
CA ARG A 48 1.18 10.42 -12.60
C ARG A 48 2.47 11.23 -12.67
N GLU A 49 2.71 11.90 -13.77
CA GLU A 49 3.86 12.81 -13.93
C GLU A 49 3.77 13.99 -12.95
N LEU A 50 2.60 14.60 -12.77
CA LEU A 50 2.39 15.64 -11.75
C LEU A 50 2.82 15.15 -10.37
N ILE A 51 2.43 13.92 -9.99
CA ILE A 51 2.78 13.32 -8.70
C ILE A 51 4.29 13.16 -8.56
N VAL A 52 4.95 12.48 -9.51
CA VAL A 52 6.38 12.15 -9.38
C VAL A 52 7.30 13.36 -9.51
N THR A 53 6.85 14.41 -10.21
CA THR A 53 7.59 15.66 -10.39
C THR A 53 7.32 16.70 -9.29
N THR A 54 6.58 16.34 -8.25
CA THR A 54 6.35 17.23 -7.10
C THR A 54 7.68 17.60 -6.43
N PRO A 55 7.98 18.90 -6.29
CA PRO A 55 9.26 19.34 -5.72
C PRO A 55 9.49 18.78 -4.32
N ARG A 56 10.73 18.35 -4.03
CA ARG A 56 11.18 17.84 -2.72
C ARG A 56 10.41 16.60 -2.21
N LEU A 57 9.72 15.89 -3.09
CA LEU A 57 8.93 14.71 -2.71
C LEU A 57 9.79 13.64 -2.00
N SER A 58 11.05 13.47 -2.39
CA SER A 58 12.01 12.52 -1.79
C SER A 58 12.35 12.80 -0.32
N GLU A 59 12.04 13.98 0.20
CA GLU A 59 12.22 14.28 1.63
C GLU A 59 11.19 13.59 2.52
N SER A 60 9.99 13.33 1.99
CA SER A 60 8.87 12.68 2.70
C SER A 60 8.53 11.30 2.15
N VAL A 61 8.97 10.95 0.94
CA VAL A 61 8.64 9.71 0.26
C VAL A 61 9.91 8.91 -0.05
N SER A 62 9.97 7.68 0.43
CA SER A 62 11.08 6.74 0.21
C SER A 62 10.91 5.90 -1.05
N GLY A 63 9.66 5.62 -1.43
CA GLY A 63 9.32 4.79 -2.58
C GLY A 63 7.94 5.11 -3.13
N ILE A 64 7.74 4.87 -4.41
CA ILE A 64 6.44 5.04 -5.09
C ILE A 64 6.06 3.71 -5.75
N ILE A 65 4.84 3.24 -5.48
CA ILE A 65 4.27 2.08 -6.16
C ILE A 65 3.59 2.56 -7.43
N LEU A 66 3.99 2.07 -8.59
CA LEU A 66 3.41 2.39 -9.89
C LEU A 66 2.48 1.26 -10.37
N ALA A 67 1.50 1.61 -11.19
CA ALA A 67 0.75 0.66 -12.01
C ALA A 67 1.58 0.26 -13.24
N ASP A 68 1.30 -0.90 -13.82
CA ASP A 68 1.98 -1.43 -15.00
C ASP A 68 1.96 -0.44 -16.19
N GLU A 69 0.81 0.17 -16.49
CA GLU A 69 0.69 1.19 -17.53
C GLU A 69 1.72 2.32 -17.32
N THR A 70 1.78 2.89 -16.14
CA THR A 70 2.70 4.00 -15.80
C THR A 70 4.16 3.56 -15.82
N PHE A 71 4.43 2.34 -15.38
CA PHE A 71 5.79 1.79 -15.33
C PHE A 71 6.45 1.75 -16.71
N HIS A 72 5.66 1.56 -17.76
CA HIS A 72 6.14 1.53 -19.17
C HIS A 72 6.04 2.88 -19.89
N GLN A 73 5.44 3.89 -19.26
CA GLN A 73 5.33 5.24 -19.83
C GLN A 73 6.58 6.09 -19.57
N LYS A 74 6.59 7.28 -20.16
CA LYS A 74 7.65 8.27 -20.01
C LYS A 74 7.09 9.58 -19.47
N VAL A 75 7.89 10.26 -18.67
CA VAL A 75 7.67 11.66 -18.32
C VAL A 75 7.97 12.56 -19.53
N THR A 76 7.55 13.81 -19.47
CA THR A 76 7.63 14.77 -20.60
C THR A 76 9.07 14.98 -21.10
N ASP A 77 10.08 14.84 -20.25
CA ASP A 77 11.49 14.96 -20.64
C ASP A 77 12.08 13.73 -21.34
N GLY A 78 11.26 12.68 -21.56
CA GLY A 78 11.63 11.48 -22.29
C GLY A 78 12.19 10.32 -21.46
N ARG A 79 12.47 10.53 -20.16
CA ARG A 79 12.87 9.45 -19.24
C ARG A 79 11.66 8.54 -18.94
N THR A 80 11.92 7.25 -18.69
CA THR A 80 10.88 6.38 -18.11
C THR A 80 10.58 6.81 -16.66
N PHE A 81 9.37 6.52 -16.15
CA PHE A 81 9.04 6.81 -14.75
C PHE A 81 10.03 6.17 -13.76
N PRO A 82 10.43 4.88 -13.90
CA PRO A 82 11.45 4.30 -13.04
C PRO A 82 12.78 5.06 -13.06
N ARG A 83 13.26 5.43 -14.25
CA ARG A 83 14.52 6.19 -14.36
C ARG A 83 14.42 7.57 -13.72
N PHE A 84 13.30 8.27 -13.90
CA PHE A 84 13.06 9.56 -13.26
C PHE A 84 13.09 9.45 -11.73
N LEU A 85 12.42 8.45 -11.16
CA LEU A 85 12.39 8.21 -9.72
C LEU A 85 13.78 7.88 -9.15
N ASP A 86 14.54 7.04 -9.83
CA ASP A 86 15.93 6.73 -9.45
C ASP A 86 16.81 7.99 -9.40
N ASP A 87 16.71 8.86 -10.42
CA ASP A 87 17.48 10.11 -10.50
C ASP A 87 17.18 11.09 -9.35
N ILE A 88 15.97 11.03 -8.76
CA ILE A 88 15.60 11.86 -7.59
C ILE A 88 15.70 11.12 -6.25
N GLY A 89 16.23 9.91 -6.23
CA GLY A 89 16.48 9.12 -5.02
C GLY A 89 15.23 8.52 -4.38
N ILE A 90 14.19 8.23 -5.18
CA ILE A 90 12.96 7.55 -4.76
C ILE A 90 12.96 6.13 -5.32
N LEU A 91 12.76 5.12 -4.46
CA LEU A 91 12.67 3.72 -4.87
C LEU A 91 11.43 3.48 -5.74
N THR A 92 11.60 2.72 -6.81
CA THR A 92 10.49 2.38 -7.71
C THR A 92 9.88 1.03 -7.39
N GLY A 93 8.59 1.03 -7.08
CA GLY A 93 7.78 -0.16 -6.87
C GLY A 93 6.79 -0.41 -7.97
N ILE A 94 6.34 -1.65 -8.08
CA ILE A 94 5.37 -2.12 -9.07
C ILE A 94 4.25 -2.94 -8.43
N LYS A 95 2.99 -2.60 -8.74
CA LYS A 95 1.84 -3.44 -8.43
C LYS A 95 1.79 -4.61 -9.41
N VAL A 96 1.95 -5.83 -8.91
CA VAL A 96 2.03 -7.03 -9.74
C VAL A 96 0.79 -7.92 -9.73
N ASP A 97 -0.14 -7.69 -8.79
CA ASP A 97 -1.44 -8.38 -8.82
C ASP A 97 -2.32 -7.87 -9.99
N THR A 98 -3.21 -8.72 -10.49
CA THR A 98 -4.16 -8.41 -11.56
C THR A 98 -5.55 -8.05 -11.04
N GLY A 99 -5.68 -7.86 -9.73
CA GLY A 99 -6.91 -7.42 -9.06
C GLY A 99 -7.66 -8.53 -8.35
N ALA A 100 -8.53 -8.10 -7.44
CA ALA A 100 -9.41 -8.98 -6.68
C ALA A 100 -10.63 -9.39 -7.52
N LYS A 101 -10.96 -10.67 -7.49
CA LYS A 101 -12.10 -11.29 -8.18
C LYS A 101 -13.00 -12.00 -7.16
N PRO A 102 -14.27 -12.28 -7.47
CA PRO A 102 -15.10 -13.13 -6.63
C PRO A 102 -14.44 -14.50 -6.42
N LEU A 103 -14.41 -14.99 -5.19
CA LEU A 103 -13.93 -16.33 -4.89
C LEU A 103 -14.96 -17.35 -5.38
N ALA A 104 -14.51 -18.31 -6.19
CA ALA A 104 -15.39 -19.36 -6.70
C ALA A 104 -16.10 -20.11 -5.56
N GLY A 105 -17.43 -20.18 -5.61
CA GLY A 105 -18.28 -20.76 -4.56
C GLY A 105 -18.45 -19.90 -3.30
N SER A 106 -18.05 -18.63 -3.33
CA SER A 106 -18.25 -17.63 -2.28
C SER A 106 -18.20 -16.23 -2.90
N PRO A 107 -19.21 -15.82 -3.66
CA PRO A 107 -19.17 -14.60 -4.48
C PRO A 107 -19.02 -13.31 -3.69
N GLU A 108 -19.36 -13.29 -2.41
CA GLU A 108 -19.21 -12.14 -1.50
C GLU A 108 -17.75 -11.97 -1.05
N GLU A 109 -16.95 -13.04 -1.12
CA GLU A 109 -15.55 -13.00 -0.78
C GLU A 109 -14.68 -12.81 -2.03
N LYS A 110 -13.45 -12.33 -1.85
CA LYS A 110 -12.53 -12.05 -2.94
C LYS A 110 -11.29 -12.94 -2.86
N ILE A 111 -10.75 -13.24 -4.05
CA ILE A 111 -9.40 -13.77 -4.24
C ILE A 111 -8.64 -12.83 -5.16
N THR A 112 -7.40 -12.53 -4.83
CA THR A 112 -6.55 -11.72 -5.71
C THR A 112 -5.77 -12.63 -6.65
N GLU A 113 -5.85 -12.32 -7.94
CA GLU A 113 -5.21 -13.08 -9.01
C GLU A 113 -3.91 -12.41 -9.49
N GLY A 114 -3.11 -13.14 -10.30
CA GLY A 114 -1.90 -12.59 -10.93
C GLY A 114 -0.62 -13.40 -10.70
N LEU A 115 -0.70 -14.65 -10.15
CA LEU A 115 0.46 -15.50 -9.96
C LEU A 115 0.96 -16.12 -11.26
N ASP A 116 0.07 -16.35 -12.23
CA ASP A 116 0.44 -16.94 -13.51
C ASP A 116 1.37 -15.98 -14.28
N GLY A 117 2.51 -16.49 -14.74
CA GLY A 117 3.55 -15.72 -15.43
C GLY A 117 4.20 -14.64 -14.56
N LEU A 118 4.06 -14.69 -13.23
CA LEU A 118 4.61 -13.65 -12.35
C LEU A 118 6.15 -13.68 -12.33
N ARG A 119 6.78 -14.86 -12.42
CA ARG A 119 8.25 -14.97 -12.43
C ARG A 119 8.86 -14.20 -13.59
N GLU A 120 8.29 -14.35 -14.79
CA GLU A 120 8.72 -13.66 -16.00
C GLU A 120 8.49 -12.15 -15.86
N ARG A 121 7.32 -11.73 -15.41
CA ARG A 121 6.99 -10.31 -15.19
C ARG A 121 7.91 -9.66 -14.15
N VAL A 122 8.24 -10.35 -13.07
CA VAL A 122 9.19 -9.86 -12.06
C VAL A 122 10.55 -9.62 -12.68
N SER A 123 11.07 -10.58 -13.49
CA SER A 123 12.33 -10.42 -14.21
C SER A 123 12.32 -9.20 -15.12
N ASP A 124 11.22 -8.96 -15.83
CA ASP A 124 11.06 -7.80 -16.70
C ASP A 124 11.07 -6.48 -15.94
N TYR A 125 10.31 -6.38 -14.82
CA TYR A 125 10.26 -5.20 -13.99
C TYR A 125 11.63 -4.87 -13.34
N VAL A 126 12.38 -5.89 -12.92
CA VAL A 126 13.75 -5.69 -12.39
C VAL A 126 14.65 -5.09 -13.47
N ARG A 127 14.61 -5.60 -14.70
CA ARG A 127 15.39 -5.03 -15.82
C ARG A 127 15.01 -3.59 -16.12
N LEU A 128 13.78 -3.20 -15.85
CA LEU A 128 13.26 -1.84 -16.07
C LEU A 128 13.45 -0.91 -14.87
N GLY A 129 14.02 -1.39 -13.75
CA GLY A 129 14.40 -0.57 -12.60
C GLY A 129 13.49 -0.69 -11.37
N ALA A 130 12.61 -1.70 -11.29
CA ALA A 130 11.88 -1.97 -10.05
C ALA A 130 12.84 -2.44 -8.95
N THR A 131 12.58 -1.99 -7.72
CA THR A 131 13.31 -2.38 -6.50
C THR A 131 12.42 -3.10 -5.51
N PHE A 132 11.12 -2.91 -5.59
CA PHE A 132 10.13 -3.58 -4.78
C PHE A 132 8.83 -3.83 -5.56
N ALA A 133 8.02 -4.74 -5.07
CA ALA A 133 6.71 -5.03 -5.64
C ALA A 133 5.61 -4.90 -4.58
N LYS A 134 4.35 -4.84 -5.02
CA LYS A 134 3.19 -4.85 -4.12
C LYS A 134 2.11 -5.79 -4.65
N TRP A 135 1.50 -6.53 -3.73
CA TRP A 135 0.31 -7.36 -3.95
C TRP A 135 -0.68 -7.16 -2.82
N ARG A 136 -1.92 -6.84 -3.17
CA ARG A 136 -3.02 -6.59 -2.23
C ARG A 136 -3.99 -7.76 -2.24
N ALA A 137 -4.18 -8.39 -1.09
CA ALA A 137 -5.32 -9.23 -0.81
C ALA A 137 -6.41 -8.43 -0.10
N VAL A 138 -7.67 -8.78 -0.33
CA VAL A 138 -8.84 -8.07 0.21
C VAL A 138 -9.68 -9.05 1.00
N ILE A 139 -9.88 -8.76 2.28
CA ILE A 139 -10.64 -9.58 3.23
C ILE A 139 -11.87 -8.79 3.70
N THR A 140 -13.04 -9.28 3.41
CA THR A 140 -14.31 -8.69 3.84
C THR A 140 -14.69 -9.19 5.23
N ILE A 141 -15.26 -8.32 6.08
CA ILE A 141 -15.93 -8.72 7.31
C ILE A 141 -17.44 -8.67 7.07
N GLY A 142 -18.12 -9.77 7.31
CA GLY A 142 -19.55 -9.91 7.28
C GLY A 142 -20.03 -10.74 8.47
N GLU A 143 -21.29 -11.24 8.40
CA GLU A 143 -21.87 -12.09 9.44
C GLU A 143 -21.10 -13.40 9.57
N ASP A 144 -20.83 -14.08 8.44
CA ASP A 144 -20.08 -15.34 8.35
C ASP A 144 -18.69 -15.16 7.68
N GLU A 145 -18.34 -13.95 7.28
CA GLU A 145 -17.04 -13.63 6.64
C GLU A 145 -16.03 -13.05 7.63
N PRO A 146 -14.73 -13.25 7.38
CA PRO A 146 -14.16 -14.07 6.33
C PRO A 146 -14.25 -15.57 6.65
N SER A 147 -14.51 -16.39 5.62
CA SER A 147 -14.37 -17.84 5.75
C SER A 147 -12.88 -18.23 5.85
N ALA A 148 -12.58 -19.32 6.56
CA ALA A 148 -11.24 -19.86 6.62
C ALA A 148 -10.64 -20.18 5.23
N ARG A 149 -11.53 -20.54 4.26
CA ARG A 149 -11.15 -20.79 2.87
C ARG A 149 -10.64 -19.52 2.18
N ALA A 150 -11.35 -18.40 2.32
CA ALA A 150 -10.96 -17.11 1.71
C ALA A 150 -9.67 -16.59 2.31
N VAL A 151 -9.52 -16.65 3.64
CA VAL A 151 -8.28 -16.27 4.32
C VAL A 151 -7.12 -17.11 3.79
N ARG A 152 -7.25 -18.44 3.83
CA ARG A 152 -6.16 -19.35 3.40
C ARG A 152 -5.77 -19.17 1.94
N ALA A 153 -6.73 -19.01 1.04
CA ALA A 153 -6.45 -18.79 -0.39
C ALA A 153 -5.66 -17.49 -0.62
N ASN A 154 -6.02 -16.41 0.06
CA ASN A 154 -5.36 -15.12 -0.07
C ASN A 154 -3.97 -15.09 0.57
N VAL A 155 -3.79 -15.64 1.78
CA VAL A 155 -2.46 -15.65 2.43
C VAL A 155 -1.49 -16.57 1.67
N HIS A 156 -1.98 -17.69 1.11
CA HIS A 156 -1.17 -18.56 0.23
C HIS A 156 -0.71 -17.80 -1.04
N ALA A 157 -1.61 -17.04 -1.67
CA ALA A 157 -1.25 -16.22 -2.82
C ALA A 157 -0.20 -15.15 -2.45
N LEU A 158 -0.36 -14.46 -1.31
CA LEU A 158 0.60 -13.49 -0.78
C LEU A 158 1.97 -14.10 -0.52
N ALA A 159 2.03 -15.29 0.09
CA ALA A 159 3.29 -15.96 0.40
C ALA A 159 4.02 -16.43 -0.88
N ARG A 160 3.28 -17.00 -1.84
CA ARG A 160 3.85 -17.37 -3.16
C ARG A 160 4.37 -16.16 -3.93
N TYR A 161 3.60 -15.08 -3.96
CA TYR A 161 4.02 -13.82 -4.54
C TYR A 161 5.31 -13.31 -3.89
N ALA A 162 5.38 -13.30 -2.55
CA ALA A 162 6.54 -12.83 -1.83
C ALA A 162 7.81 -13.65 -2.17
N GLY A 163 7.69 -14.98 -2.24
CA GLY A 163 8.79 -15.86 -2.64
C GLY A 163 9.28 -15.57 -4.06
N LEU A 164 8.36 -15.41 -5.02
CA LEU A 164 8.72 -15.09 -6.41
C LEU A 164 9.40 -13.71 -6.53
N CYS A 165 8.96 -12.73 -5.77
CA CYS A 165 9.62 -11.41 -5.74
C CYS A 165 11.04 -11.51 -5.19
N GLN A 166 11.24 -12.21 -4.07
CA GLN A 166 12.57 -12.38 -3.47
C GLN A 166 13.52 -13.15 -4.38
N GLU A 167 13.03 -14.21 -5.05
CA GLU A 167 13.79 -14.95 -6.07
C GLU A 167 14.28 -14.00 -7.17
N GLY A 168 13.42 -13.06 -7.62
CA GLY A 168 13.76 -12.07 -8.64
C GLY A 168 14.54 -10.86 -8.14
N GLY A 169 14.80 -10.74 -6.83
CA GLY A 169 15.55 -9.62 -6.23
C GLY A 169 14.71 -8.40 -5.87
N LEU A 170 13.38 -8.51 -5.85
CA LEU A 170 12.46 -7.45 -5.39
C LEU A 170 12.08 -7.65 -3.92
N VAL A 171 11.96 -6.54 -3.17
CA VAL A 171 11.33 -6.55 -1.85
C VAL A 171 9.81 -6.64 -2.03
N PRO A 172 9.12 -7.68 -1.52
CA PRO A 172 7.67 -7.72 -1.56
C PRO A 172 7.04 -6.85 -0.46
N ILE A 173 6.15 -5.95 -0.84
CA ILE A 173 5.15 -5.40 0.06
C ILE A 173 3.99 -6.37 0.11
N VAL A 174 3.78 -6.99 1.27
CA VAL A 174 2.71 -7.95 1.53
C VAL A 174 1.52 -7.19 2.13
N GLU A 175 0.39 -7.10 1.40
CA GLU A 175 -0.76 -6.27 1.77
C GLU A 175 -2.02 -7.12 2.03
N PRO A 176 -2.19 -7.69 3.25
CA PRO A 176 -3.41 -8.37 3.67
C PRO A 176 -4.40 -7.34 4.21
N GLU A 177 -5.21 -6.72 3.37
CA GLU A 177 -6.15 -5.69 3.80
C GLU A 177 -7.47 -6.27 4.27
N VAL A 178 -7.77 -6.11 5.55
CA VAL A 178 -9.11 -6.28 6.10
C VAL A 178 -9.87 -4.97 5.86
N LEU A 179 -11.00 -5.06 5.16
CA LEU A 179 -11.77 -3.90 4.76
C LEU A 179 -12.50 -3.27 5.94
N MET A 180 -12.61 -1.93 5.91
CA MET A 180 -13.40 -1.17 6.86
C MET A 180 -14.86 -0.96 6.43
N ASP A 181 -15.25 -1.52 5.28
CA ASP A 181 -16.64 -1.50 4.84
C ASP A 181 -17.49 -2.39 5.74
N GLY A 182 -18.72 -1.96 6.06
CA GLY A 182 -19.63 -2.69 6.95
C GLY A 182 -19.82 -1.99 8.30
N ASP A 183 -20.45 -2.68 9.22
CA ASP A 183 -20.90 -2.19 10.54
C ASP A 183 -20.22 -2.89 11.72
N HIS A 184 -19.16 -3.65 11.45
CA HIS A 184 -18.43 -4.41 12.47
C HIS A 184 -17.78 -3.52 13.51
N SER A 185 -17.66 -4.04 14.74
CA SER A 185 -16.99 -3.37 15.85
C SER A 185 -15.47 -3.35 15.69
N LEU A 186 -14.80 -2.47 16.46
CA LEU A 186 -13.34 -2.45 16.60
C LEU A 186 -12.78 -3.83 16.99
N GLU A 187 -13.45 -4.50 17.96
CA GLU A 187 -13.03 -5.82 18.43
C GLU A 187 -13.16 -6.89 17.35
N ARG A 188 -14.22 -6.84 16.54
CA ARG A 188 -14.37 -7.79 15.40
C ARG A 188 -13.27 -7.59 14.36
N CYS A 189 -12.93 -6.34 14.03
CA CYS A 189 -11.80 -6.03 13.16
C CYS A 189 -10.48 -6.56 13.74
N ARG A 190 -10.26 -6.38 15.05
CA ARG A 190 -9.08 -6.91 15.75
C ARG A 190 -8.96 -8.41 15.60
N GLN A 191 -10.02 -9.16 15.91
CA GLN A 191 -10.05 -10.62 15.81
C GLN A 191 -9.74 -11.10 14.39
N VAL A 192 -10.37 -10.50 13.38
CA VAL A 192 -10.16 -10.86 11.98
C VAL A 192 -8.74 -10.53 11.54
N THR A 193 -8.23 -9.33 11.88
CA THR A 193 -6.87 -8.92 11.52
C THR A 193 -5.83 -9.83 12.17
N THR A 194 -6.02 -10.19 13.46
CA THR A 194 -5.15 -11.15 14.16
C THR A 194 -5.10 -12.49 13.41
N ALA A 195 -6.27 -13.09 13.14
CA ALA A 195 -6.35 -14.39 12.47
C ALA A 195 -5.73 -14.37 11.05
N VAL A 196 -5.93 -13.26 10.31
CA VAL A 196 -5.34 -13.09 8.97
C VAL A 196 -3.82 -12.98 9.04
N LEU A 197 -3.29 -12.20 9.99
CA LEU A 197 -1.84 -12.02 10.15
C LEU A 197 -1.16 -13.31 10.66
N GLU A 198 -1.75 -14.01 11.61
CA GLU A 198 -1.24 -15.31 12.06
C GLU A 198 -1.15 -16.29 10.88
N SER A 199 -2.24 -16.48 10.13
CA SER A 199 -2.27 -17.33 8.94
C SER A 199 -1.27 -16.89 7.88
N LEU A 200 -1.07 -15.57 7.71
CA LEU A 200 -0.10 -15.04 6.76
C LEU A 200 1.33 -15.40 7.15
N PHE A 201 1.72 -15.20 8.40
CA PHE A 201 3.10 -15.50 8.83
C PHE A 201 3.40 -16.99 8.87
N GLU A 202 2.42 -17.83 9.18
CA GLU A 202 2.53 -19.29 9.00
C GLU A 202 2.81 -19.65 7.54
N GLU A 203 2.10 -19.06 6.60
CA GLU A 203 2.24 -19.35 5.17
C GLU A 203 3.54 -18.77 4.59
N LEU A 204 3.99 -17.60 5.06
CA LEU A 204 5.29 -17.02 4.70
C LEU A 204 6.45 -17.91 5.16
N ASP A 205 6.37 -18.50 6.37
CA ASP A 205 7.36 -19.44 6.90
C ASP A 205 7.37 -20.75 6.09
N LEU A 206 6.18 -21.32 5.81
CA LEU A 206 6.02 -22.52 4.98
C LEU A 206 6.65 -22.33 3.59
N MET A 207 6.50 -21.15 2.99
CA MET A 207 7.08 -20.78 1.70
C MET A 207 8.54 -20.31 1.80
N ARG A 208 9.14 -20.33 2.99
CA ARG A 208 10.54 -19.93 3.27
C ARG A 208 10.86 -18.52 2.83
N VAL A 209 9.90 -17.60 2.97
CA VAL A 209 10.11 -16.19 2.68
C VAL A 209 11.03 -15.58 3.75
N GLN A 210 12.03 -14.83 3.33
CA GLN A 210 12.93 -14.11 4.23
C GLN A 210 12.20 -12.90 4.83
N LEU A 211 11.77 -12.97 6.08
CA LEU A 211 10.97 -11.93 6.73
C LEU A 211 11.72 -10.61 6.90
N ASP A 212 13.03 -10.61 6.99
CA ASP A 212 13.86 -9.40 7.03
C ASP A 212 13.99 -8.70 5.67
N GLY A 213 13.46 -9.33 4.62
CA GLY A 213 13.41 -8.82 3.24
C GLY A 213 12.00 -8.49 2.75
N ILE A 214 11.02 -8.30 3.63
CA ILE A 214 9.65 -7.87 3.27
C ILE A 214 9.32 -6.52 3.90
N VAL A 215 8.23 -5.89 3.43
CA VAL A 215 7.51 -4.84 4.15
C VAL A 215 6.05 -5.29 4.31
N LEU A 216 5.55 -5.28 5.53
CA LEU A 216 4.13 -5.57 5.79
C LEU A 216 3.30 -4.30 5.55
N LYS A 217 2.17 -4.44 4.83
CA LYS A 217 1.23 -3.34 4.61
C LYS A 217 -0.18 -3.71 5.07
N PRO A 218 -0.47 -3.68 6.36
CA PRO A 218 -1.77 -4.03 6.90
C PRO A 218 -2.70 -2.82 6.94
N ASN A 219 -4.00 -3.10 7.16
CA ASN A 219 -4.94 -2.11 7.68
C ASN A 219 -4.57 -1.71 9.12
N MET A 220 -5.05 -0.56 9.56
CA MET A 220 -5.21 -0.26 10.99
C MET A 220 -6.45 -0.99 11.51
N VAL A 221 -6.46 -1.39 12.77
CA VAL A 221 -7.63 -1.99 13.40
C VAL A 221 -8.64 -0.88 13.68
N VAL A 222 -9.73 -0.86 12.92
CA VAL A 222 -10.77 0.17 12.98
C VAL A 222 -12.15 -0.46 13.01
N ALA A 223 -13.15 0.25 13.53
CA ALA A 223 -14.54 -0.18 13.35
C ALA A 223 -14.97 0.04 11.90
N GLY A 224 -15.98 -0.68 11.48
CA GLY A 224 -16.62 -0.51 10.17
C GLY A 224 -17.17 0.91 10.00
N THR A 225 -17.21 1.38 8.74
CA THR A 225 -17.71 2.73 8.43
C THR A 225 -19.18 2.93 8.81
N GLY A 226 -19.96 1.85 8.83
CA GLY A 226 -21.36 1.81 9.25
C GLY A 226 -21.57 1.48 10.73
N SER A 227 -20.49 1.25 11.49
CA SER A 227 -20.61 0.93 12.92
C SER A 227 -21.22 2.10 13.70
N PRO A 228 -22.20 1.83 14.58
CA PRO A 228 -22.79 2.87 15.41
C PRO A 228 -21.81 3.46 16.44
N GLU A 229 -20.78 2.70 16.81
CA GLU A 229 -19.73 3.13 17.71
C GLU A 229 -18.42 3.30 16.96
N GLN A 230 -17.94 4.54 16.88
CA GLN A 230 -16.66 4.85 16.29
C GLN A 230 -15.59 5.03 17.37
N PRO A 231 -14.49 4.26 17.31
CA PRO A 231 -13.45 4.33 18.32
C PRO A 231 -12.68 5.65 18.26
N THR A 232 -12.14 6.05 19.39
CA THR A 232 -11.20 7.16 19.49
C THR A 232 -9.87 6.83 18.82
N VAL A 233 -9.09 7.86 18.49
CA VAL A 233 -7.73 7.70 17.92
C VAL A 233 -6.82 6.86 18.85
N ALA A 234 -6.97 7.00 20.16
CA ALA A 234 -6.18 6.24 21.13
C ALA A 234 -6.55 4.75 21.14
N GLU A 235 -7.84 4.42 21.04
CA GLU A 235 -8.33 3.04 20.98
C GLU A 235 -7.88 2.35 19.70
N VAL A 236 -7.97 3.01 18.55
CA VAL A 236 -7.45 2.49 17.27
C VAL A 236 -5.95 2.24 17.34
N ALA A 237 -5.19 3.21 17.86
CA ALA A 237 -3.74 3.07 17.97
C ALA A 237 -3.35 1.89 18.88
N LYS A 238 -4.01 1.78 20.04
CA LYS A 238 -3.78 0.70 21.01
C LYS A 238 -4.12 -0.66 20.39
N ALA A 239 -5.34 -0.83 19.87
CA ALA A 239 -5.78 -2.09 19.28
C ALA A 239 -4.88 -2.52 18.11
N THR A 240 -4.48 -1.58 17.24
CA THR A 240 -3.59 -1.87 16.12
C THR A 240 -2.21 -2.34 16.61
N VAL A 241 -1.60 -1.63 17.55
CA VAL A 241 -0.26 -2.00 18.04
C VAL A 241 -0.28 -3.32 18.82
N GLU A 242 -1.31 -3.56 19.62
CA GLU A 242 -1.47 -4.85 20.34
C GLU A 242 -1.59 -6.01 19.34
N THR A 243 -2.44 -5.89 18.32
CA THR A 243 -2.56 -6.89 17.25
C THR A 243 -1.21 -7.17 16.57
N LEU A 244 -0.46 -6.12 16.23
CA LEU A 244 0.83 -6.29 15.58
C LEU A 244 1.87 -6.95 16.51
N ARG A 245 1.88 -6.64 17.80
CA ARG A 245 2.77 -7.27 18.78
C ARG A 245 2.49 -8.76 18.96
N GLU A 246 1.23 -9.14 18.88
CA GLU A 246 0.79 -10.54 18.99
C GLU A 246 1.17 -11.35 17.75
N THR A 247 1.18 -10.75 16.56
CA THR A 247 1.19 -11.51 15.30
C THR A 247 2.44 -11.30 14.44
N VAL A 248 3.12 -10.14 14.51
CA VAL A 248 4.20 -9.80 13.57
C VAL A 248 5.57 -10.11 14.15
N PRO A 249 6.35 -10.99 13.52
CA PRO A 249 7.73 -11.29 13.95
C PRO A 249 8.62 -10.05 13.96
N SER A 250 9.47 -9.92 14.97
CA SER A 250 10.41 -8.80 15.13
C SER A 250 11.49 -8.71 14.04
N SER A 251 11.65 -9.75 13.23
CA SER A 251 12.57 -9.76 12.08
C SER A 251 12.07 -8.94 10.88
N VAL A 252 10.76 -8.63 10.81
CA VAL A 252 10.21 -7.74 9.77
C VAL A 252 10.77 -6.33 9.95
N PRO A 253 11.38 -5.71 8.93
CA PRO A 253 12.02 -4.39 9.08
C PRO A 253 11.05 -3.26 9.40
N GLY A 254 9.83 -3.34 8.88
CA GLY A 254 8.85 -2.30 9.12
C GLY A 254 7.47 -2.59 8.55
N ILE A 255 6.54 -1.78 9.03
CA ILE A 255 5.10 -1.86 8.75
C ILE A 255 4.65 -0.54 8.14
N ALA A 256 4.16 -0.60 6.91
CA ALA A 256 3.69 0.55 6.15
C ALA A 256 2.17 0.50 6.01
N PHE A 257 1.43 1.18 6.88
CA PHE A 257 -0.03 1.11 6.90
C PHE A 257 -0.69 1.62 5.62
N LEU A 258 -1.75 0.95 5.17
CA LEU A 258 -2.69 1.52 4.22
C LEU A 258 -3.64 2.50 4.93
N SER A 259 -4.28 3.39 4.19
CA SER A 259 -5.28 4.31 4.75
C SER A 259 -6.71 3.73 4.81
N GLY A 260 -6.99 2.68 4.05
CA GLY A 260 -8.22 1.88 4.10
C GLY A 260 -9.54 2.66 3.93
N GLY A 261 -9.52 3.84 3.31
CA GLY A 261 -10.72 4.68 3.18
C GLY A 261 -10.91 5.71 4.30
N GLN A 262 -10.07 5.73 5.31
CA GLN A 262 -10.03 6.81 6.30
C GLN A 262 -9.75 8.17 5.62
N SER A 263 -10.24 9.27 6.21
CA SER A 263 -9.85 10.59 5.73
C SER A 263 -8.34 10.81 5.89
N PRO A 264 -7.73 11.68 5.06
CA PRO A 264 -6.30 11.96 5.14
C PRO A 264 -5.82 12.34 6.56
N GLU A 265 -6.59 13.16 7.25
CA GLU A 265 -6.27 13.66 8.60
C GLU A 265 -6.39 12.57 9.65
N VAL A 266 -7.41 11.72 9.54
CA VAL A 266 -7.66 10.61 10.49
C VAL A 266 -6.55 9.58 10.36
N ALA A 267 -6.18 9.17 9.14
CA ALA A 267 -5.09 8.23 8.91
C ALA A 267 -3.75 8.75 9.47
N THR A 268 -3.46 10.06 9.28
CA THR A 268 -2.26 10.70 9.85
C THR A 268 -2.28 10.71 11.38
N ARG A 269 -3.43 11.01 12.00
CA ARG A 269 -3.57 11.03 13.48
C ARG A 269 -3.40 9.64 14.09
N HIS A 270 -3.96 8.60 13.47
CA HIS A 270 -3.79 7.23 13.93
C HIS A 270 -2.33 6.81 13.86
N LEU A 271 -1.63 7.08 12.75
CA LEU A 271 -0.20 6.81 12.64
C LEU A 271 0.60 7.51 13.74
N GLY A 272 0.37 8.81 13.94
CA GLY A 272 1.06 9.59 14.96
C GLY A 272 0.75 9.15 16.40
N ALA A 273 -0.44 8.61 16.65
CA ALA A 273 -0.79 8.04 17.95
C ALA A 273 -0.05 6.72 18.22
N MET A 274 0.07 5.86 17.23
CA MET A 274 0.84 4.61 17.33
C MET A 274 2.32 4.84 17.59
N GLN A 275 2.92 5.88 17.01
CA GLN A 275 4.34 6.24 17.23
C GLN A 275 4.65 6.67 18.67
N LYS A 276 3.64 7.09 19.44
CA LYS A 276 3.79 7.53 20.83
C LYS A 276 3.67 6.39 21.84
N LEU A 277 3.32 5.20 21.38
CA LEU A 277 3.27 4.02 22.24
C LEU A 277 4.69 3.50 22.54
N ASP A 278 4.78 2.56 23.50
CA ASP A 278 6.06 1.95 23.88
C ASP A 278 6.90 1.51 22.66
N PRO A 279 8.23 1.50 22.80
CA PRO A 279 9.12 1.10 21.71
C PRO A 279 8.67 -0.18 21.02
N LEU A 280 8.66 -0.15 19.69
CA LEU A 280 8.26 -1.25 18.83
C LEU A 280 9.48 -1.87 18.16
N PRO A 281 9.48 -3.17 17.86
CA PRO A 281 10.61 -3.82 17.19
C PRO A 281 10.70 -3.45 15.70
N TRP A 282 9.66 -2.85 15.11
CA TRP A 282 9.57 -2.46 13.71
C TRP A 282 9.49 -0.95 13.56
N GLU A 283 9.96 -0.46 12.42
CA GLU A 283 9.61 0.90 11.97
C GLU A 283 8.14 0.95 11.54
N LEU A 284 7.37 1.91 12.05
CA LEU A 284 6.02 2.18 11.56
C LEU A 284 6.06 3.33 10.57
N THR A 285 5.40 3.16 9.42
CA THR A 285 5.28 4.20 8.41
C THR A 285 3.94 4.12 7.68
N TYR A 286 3.76 4.96 6.68
CA TYR A 286 2.58 4.97 5.82
C TYR A 286 2.91 4.43 4.42
N SER A 287 1.91 3.79 3.81
CA SER A 287 1.87 3.53 2.38
C SER A 287 0.49 3.94 1.87
N PHE A 288 0.31 5.26 1.78
CA PHE A 288 -0.98 5.84 1.45
C PHE A 288 -1.12 6.12 -0.04
N GLY A 289 -2.32 5.87 -0.58
CA GLY A 289 -2.76 6.26 -1.92
C GLY A 289 -3.65 7.48 -1.84
N ARG A 290 -4.97 7.27 -1.85
CA ARG A 290 -5.97 8.34 -1.87
C ARG A 290 -5.75 9.41 -0.80
N ALA A 291 -5.34 9.05 0.41
CA ALA A 291 -5.06 9.99 1.49
C ALA A 291 -3.89 10.95 1.20
N LEU A 292 -2.99 10.61 0.25
CA LEU A 292 -1.94 11.50 -0.23
C LEU A 292 -2.34 12.22 -1.52
N VAL A 293 -2.76 11.45 -2.54
CA VAL A 293 -2.92 11.97 -3.90
C VAL A 293 -4.31 12.51 -4.21
N GLY A 294 -5.32 12.23 -3.36
CA GLY A 294 -6.68 12.71 -3.57
C GLY A 294 -6.78 14.23 -3.64
N PRO A 295 -6.26 14.98 -2.64
CA PRO A 295 -6.27 16.45 -2.68
C PRO A 295 -5.55 17.04 -3.89
N ALA A 296 -4.48 16.40 -4.37
CA ALA A 296 -3.79 16.83 -5.57
C ALA A 296 -4.66 16.67 -6.83
N LEU A 297 -5.40 15.56 -6.94
CA LEU A 297 -6.32 15.33 -8.05
C LEU A 297 -7.47 16.35 -8.07
N GLU A 298 -8.04 16.64 -6.90
CA GLU A 298 -9.11 17.61 -6.72
C GLU A 298 -8.65 19.04 -7.06
N ALA A 299 -7.39 19.38 -6.76
CA ALA A 299 -6.80 20.67 -7.10
C ALA A 299 -6.46 20.75 -8.60
N TRP A 300 -5.92 19.68 -9.20
CA TRP A 300 -5.47 19.67 -10.59
C TRP A 300 -6.62 19.76 -11.60
N ARG A 301 -7.62 18.89 -11.52
CA ARG A 301 -8.79 18.81 -12.43
C ARG A 301 -8.44 18.82 -13.91
N GLY A 302 -7.30 18.25 -14.29
CA GLY A 302 -6.87 18.19 -15.71
C GLY A 302 -6.32 19.50 -16.29
N ASP A 303 -6.24 20.55 -15.52
CA ASP A 303 -5.75 21.86 -15.96
C ASP A 303 -4.28 22.04 -15.57
N GLU A 304 -3.42 22.26 -16.58
CA GLU A 304 -1.99 22.50 -16.36
C GLU A 304 -1.74 23.78 -15.55
N GLY A 305 -2.61 24.78 -15.63
CA GLY A 305 -2.56 25.98 -14.79
C GLY A 305 -2.66 25.69 -13.30
N ASN A 306 -3.27 24.56 -12.93
CA ASN A 306 -3.43 24.12 -11.56
C ASN A 306 -2.29 23.20 -11.07
N ARG A 307 -1.29 22.87 -11.90
CA ARG A 307 -0.20 21.95 -11.56
C ARG A 307 0.49 22.30 -10.24
N VAL A 308 0.86 23.57 -10.06
CA VAL A 308 1.55 24.02 -8.85
C VAL A 308 0.67 23.87 -7.61
N ALA A 309 -0.61 24.22 -7.70
CA ALA A 309 -1.56 24.06 -6.59
C ALA A 309 -1.73 22.58 -6.20
N ALA A 310 -1.83 21.69 -7.20
CA ALA A 310 -1.93 20.25 -6.98
C ALA A 310 -0.67 19.66 -6.35
N GLN A 311 0.51 20.06 -6.81
CA GLN A 311 1.78 19.63 -6.24
C GLN A 311 1.97 20.13 -4.79
N ASN A 312 1.52 21.35 -4.49
CA ASN A 312 1.52 21.87 -3.12
C ASN A 312 0.59 21.04 -2.22
N ALA A 313 -0.61 20.72 -2.67
CA ALA A 313 -1.54 19.87 -1.91
C ALA A 313 -0.96 18.48 -1.63
N LEU A 314 -0.26 17.86 -2.59
CA LEU A 314 0.45 16.60 -2.35
C LEU A 314 1.60 16.77 -1.34
N SER A 315 2.41 17.81 -1.50
CA SER A 315 3.55 18.10 -0.63
C SER A 315 3.10 18.31 0.83
N GLU A 316 2.05 19.10 1.06
CA GLU A 316 1.47 19.32 2.38
C GLU A 316 1.06 18.00 3.06
N ARG A 317 0.38 17.12 2.32
CA ARG A 317 -0.01 15.81 2.84
C ARG A 317 1.19 14.91 3.13
N ALA A 318 2.18 14.89 2.24
CA ALA A 318 3.39 14.09 2.41
C ALA A 318 4.20 14.56 3.63
N VAL A 319 4.39 15.87 3.80
CA VAL A 319 5.05 16.48 4.96
C VAL A 319 4.29 16.20 6.25
N ALA A 320 2.96 16.34 6.26
CA ALA A 320 2.14 16.06 7.44
C ALA A 320 2.27 14.60 7.91
N ASN A 321 2.27 13.63 6.97
CA ASN A 321 2.47 12.22 7.30
C ASN A 321 3.91 11.93 7.76
N ALA A 322 4.91 12.56 7.15
CA ALA A 322 6.30 12.45 7.57
C ALA A 322 6.53 13.02 8.99
N ALA A 323 5.83 14.09 9.35
CA ALA A 323 5.90 14.70 10.68
C ALA A 323 5.18 13.86 11.76
N ALA A 324 4.23 13.01 11.38
CA ALA A 324 3.50 12.12 12.30
C ALA A 324 4.28 10.85 12.69
N ARG A 325 5.45 10.65 12.10
CA ARG A 325 6.35 9.51 12.38
C ARG A 325 7.33 9.79 13.51
#